data_c72b12ec105bc641936417fedde9c058
#
_entry.id   c72b12ec105bc641936417fedde9c058
#
_cell.length_a   1.000
_cell.length_b   1.000
_cell.length_c   1.000
_cell.angle_alpha   90.00
_cell.angle_beta   90.00
_cell.angle_gamma   90.00
#
_symmetry.space_group_name_H-M   'P 1'
#
loop_
_entity.id
_entity.type
_entity.pdbx_description
1 polymer ?
#
loop_
_entity_poly.entity_id
_entity_poly.type
_entity_poly.pdbx_seq_one_letter_code
_entity_poly.pdbx_strand_id
1 'polypeptide(L)'
;MLRFFAALRMTWAHAMFKKILVALDHSNADAALLPRVKELARLTRAGVLLIHVSTGWAAQWQSDLNLSDSREMQEDREYLERVRGELEREGFEVEALHALGKPSEEILKAARAKNCDLIAMTTHGHRLLRDLLYGETIEKVRHESEIPIFLVRAGQAS
;
A
#
# COMPACT_ATOMS: atom_id res chain seq x y z
N MET A 1 -38.29 6.77 -29.22
CA MET A 1 -37.66 7.03 -27.91
C MET A 1 -36.79 5.83 -27.44
N LEU A 2 -36.20 5.08 -28.34
CA LEU A 2 -35.42 3.86 -28.03
C LEU A 2 -33.99 3.86 -28.59
N ARG A 3 -33.44 5.05 -28.88
CA ARG A 3 -32.11 5.18 -29.48
C ARG A 3 -31.06 5.86 -28.60
N PHE A 4 -31.40 6.24 -27.37
CA PHE A 4 -30.47 6.95 -26.49
C PHE A 4 -29.71 6.07 -25.47
N PHE A 5 -30.08 4.81 -25.35
CA PHE A 5 -29.42 3.88 -24.42
C PHE A 5 -28.30 3.03 -25.01
N ALA A 6 -28.04 3.15 -26.32
CA ALA A 6 -26.99 2.38 -26.98
C ALA A 6 -25.60 3.02 -26.95
N ALA A 7 -25.48 4.27 -26.50
CA ALA A 7 -24.22 5.02 -26.52
C ALA A 7 -23.42 4.96 -25.22
N LEU A 8 -23.90 4.29 -24.16
CA LEU A 8 -23.16 4.11 -22.89
C LEU A 8 -22.56 2.71 -22.75
N ARG A 9 -22.25 2.03 -23.83
CA ARG A 9 -21.16 1.06 -23.84
C ARG A 9 -19.84 1.83 -23.92
N MET A 10 -19.57 2.63 -22.90
CA MET A 10 -18.21 3.06 -22.63
C MET A 10 -17.40 1.78 -22.50
N THR A 11 -16.61 1.54 -23.50
CA THR A 11 -15.57 0.52 -23.51
C THR A 11 -14.65 0.78 -22.32
N TRP A 12 -14.85 0.07 -21.23
CA TRP A 12 -13.98 0.03 -20.05
C TRP A 12 -12.62 -0.61 -20.38
N ALA A 13 -12.20 -0.48 -21.66
CA ALA A 13 -10.97 -1.06 -22.16
C ALA A 13 -9.70 -0.41 -21.55
N HIS A 14 -9.83 0.70 -20.84
CA HIS A 14 -8.72 1.37 -20.18
C HIS A 14 -9.14 1.78 -18.78
N ALA A 15 -9.14 0.79 -17.86
CA ALA A 15 -9.13 1.12 -16.45
C ALA A 15 -7.94 2.05 -16.19
N MET A 16 -8.17 3.21 -15.57
CA MET A 16 -7.14 4.22 -15.31
C MET A 16 -5.99 3.62 -14.49
N PHE A 17 -6.33 2.76 -13.53
CA PHE A 17 -5.39 1.97 -12.76
C PHE A 17 -5.83 0.52 -12.74
N LYS A 18 -4.89 -0.40 -12.87
CA LYS A 18 -5.12 -1.84 -12.86
C LYS A 18 -4.71 -2.49 -11.56
N LYS A 19 -3.68 -1.94 -10.92
CA LYS A 19 -3.15 -2.46 -9.67
C LYS A 19 -2.53 -1.37 -8.81
N ILE A 20 -3.08 -1.20 -7.62
CA ILE A 20 -2.67 -0.19 -6.65
C ILE A 20 -1.80 -0.85 -5.58
N LEU A 21 -0.54 -0.41 -5.45
CA LEU A 21 0.27 -0.74 -4.29
C LEU A 21 -0.13 0.20 -3.14
N VAL A 22 -0.39 -0.36 -1.97
CA VAL A 22 -0.78 0.37 -0.75
C VAL A 22 0.26 0.12 0.32
N ALA A 23 1.05 1.14 0.64
CA ALA A 23 2.04 1.05 1.69
C ALA A 23 1.40 1.35 3.05
N LEU A 24 1.35 0.33 3.90
CA LEU A 24 0.82 0.40 5.26
C LEU A 24 1.97 0.47 6.26
N ASP A 25 1.79 1.27 7.30
CA ASP A 25 2.80 1.46 8.35
C ASP A 25 2.40 0.84 9.71
N HIS A 26 1.26 0.14 9.75
CA HIS A 26 0.69 -0.45 10.95
C HIS A 26 0.41 0.61 12.03
N SER A 27 -0.11 1.77 11.61
CA SER A 27 -0.47 2.87 12.49
C SER A 27 -1.89 3.39 12.22
N ASN A 28 -2.31 4.36 13.02
CA ASN A 28 -3.61 5.03 12.81
C ASN A 28 -3.69 5.79 11.47
N ALA A 29 -2.56 6.05 10.82
CA ALA A 29 -2.52 6.67 9.49
C ALA A 29 -3.17 5.79 8.42
N ASP A 30 -3.09 4.47 8.56
CA ASP A 30 -3.71 3.52 7.66
C ASP A 30 -5.25 3.64 7.63
N ALA A 31 -5.84 4.07 8.75
CA ALA A 31 -7.28 4.35 8.83
C ALA A 31 -7.73 5.53 7.94
N ALA A 32 -6.84 6.45 7.61
CA ALA A 32 -7.12 7.51 6.64
C ALA A 32 -6.91 7.05 5.19
N LEU A 33 -5.93 6.17 4.96
CA LEU A 33 -5.54 5.70 3.63
C LEU A 33 -6.54 4.68 3.07
N LEU A 34 -6.86 3.65 3.85
CA LEU A 34 -7.66 2.50 3.37
C LEU A 34 -9.02 2.87 2.79
N PRO A 35 -9.84 3.78 3.37
CA PRO A 35 -11.11 4.18 2.78
C PRO A 35 -10.92 4.83 1.40
N ARG A 36 -9.90 5.66 1.21
CA ARG A 36 -9.61 6.33 -0.05
C ARG A 36 -9.14 5.36 -1.13
N VAL A 37 -8.31 4.40 -0.74
CA VAL A 37 -7.89 3.32 -1.64
C VAL A 37 -9.08 2.46 -2.07
N LYS A 38 -9.96 2.11 -1.14
CA LYS A 38 -11.18 1.35 -1.45
C LYS A 38 -12.09 2.07 -2.46
N GLU A 39 -12.31 3.38 -2.28
CA GLU A 39 -13.06 4.20 -3.24
C GLU A 39 -12.40 4.14 -4.62
N LEU A 40 -11.11 4.38 -4.69
CA LEU A 40 -10.36 4.40 -5.93
C LEU A 40 -10.35 3.03 -6.62
N ALA A 41 -10.09 1.97 -5.87
CA ALA A 41 -10.09 0.60 -6.38
C ALA A 41 -11.46 0.17 -6.92
N ARG A 42 -12.56 0.58 -6.27
CA ARG A 42 -13.93 0.33 -6.79
C ARG A 42 -14.19 1.07 -8.09
N LEU A 43 -13.80 2.35 -8.17
CA LEU A 43 -13.99 3.17 -9.37
C LEU A 43 -13.19 2.65 -10.57
N THR A 44 -11.97 2.20 -10.34
CA THR A 44 -11.07 1.73 -11.39
C THR A 44 -11.13 0.22 -11.62
N ARG A 45 -11.75 -0.53 -10.72
CA ARG A 45 -11.70 -2.00 -10.65
C ARG A 45 -10.28 -2.54 -10.53
N ALA A 46 -9.41 -1.77 -9.89
CA ALA A 46 -8.04 -2.16 -9.69
C ALA A 46 -7.90 -3.23 -8.60
N GLY A 47 -6.99 -4.18 -8.81
CA GLY A 47 -6.49 -5.03 -7.75
C GLY A 47 -5.64 -4.25 -6.75
N VAL A 48 -5.48 -4.76 -5.55
CA VAL A 48 -4.74 -4.12 -4.46
C VAL A 48 -3.57 -4.99 -4.05
N LEU A 49 -2.38 -4.41 -3.97
CA LEU A 49 -1.21 -5.01 -3.32
C LEU A 49 -0.94 -4.26 -2.02
N LEU A 50 -1.22 -4.86 -0.89
CA LEU A 50 -0.81 -4.34 0.41
C LEU A 50 0.66 -4.65 0.65
N ILE A 51 1.44 -3.67 1.10
CA ILE A 51 2.81 -3.88 1.54
C ILE A 51 3.03 -3.26 2.92
N HIS A 52 3.67 -4.02 3.80
CA HIS A 52 4.28 -3.51 5.02
C HIS A 52 5.76 -3.84 5.00
N VAL A 53 6.60 -2.87 5.37
CA VAL A 53 8.05 -3.05 5.40
C VAL A 53 8.53 -2.90 6.84
N SER A 54 8.94 -4.01 7.44
CA SER A 54 9.58 -3.99 8.75
C SER A 54 11.02 -3.51 8.62
N THR A 55 11.37 -2.55 9.45
CA THR A 55 12.70 -1.92 9.50
C THR A 55 13.43 -2.32 10.78
N GLY A 56 14.74 -2.19 10.77
CA GLY A 56 15.56 -2.38 11.95
C GLY A 56 16.70 -3.37 11.73
N TRP A 57 17.68 -3.34 12.64
CA TRP A 57 18.84 -4.21 12.57
C TRP A 57 18.47 -5.69 12.68
N ALA A 58 17.46 -6.00 13.49
CA ALA A 58 16.95 -7.37 13.64
C ALA A 58 16.40 -7.92 12.32
N ALA A 59 15.69 -7.13 11.54
CA ALA A 59 15.17 -7.52 10.22
C ALA A 59 16.29 -7.77 9.21
N GLN A 60 17.36 -6.97 9.22
CA GLN A 60 18.52 -7.17 8.37
C GLN A 60 19.30 -8.45 8.75
N TRP A 61 19.55 -8.65 10.03
CA TRP A 61 20.30 -9.84 10.50
C TRP A 61 19.49 -11.12 10.40
N GLN A 62 18.17 -11.06 10.44
CA GLN A 62 17.29 -12.20 10.30
C GLN A 62 17.34 -12.81 8.91
N SER A 63 17.40 -11.98 7.88
CA SER A 63 17.62 -12.43 6.50
C SER A 63 18.95 -13.19 6.35
N ASP A 64 20.00 -12.71 7.02
CA ASP A 64 21.35 -13.24 6.89
C ASP A 64 21.64 -14.46 7.80
N LEU A 65 20.97 -14.54 8.96
CA LEU A 65 21.23 -15.55 9.99
C LEU A 65 20.10 -16.57 10.17
N ASN A 66 19.00 -16.46 9.40
CA ASN A 66 17.83 -17.36 9.50
C ASN A 66 17.28 -17.51 10.95
N LEU A 67 17.24 -16.38 11.68
CA LEU A 67 16.72 -16.32 13.03
C LEU A 67 15.18 -16.36 13.02
N SER A 68 14.57 -16.81 14.12
CA SER A 68 13.12 -16.77 14.29
C SER A 68 12.58 -15.33 14.24
N ASP A 69 11.38 -15.17 13.71
CA ASP A 69 10.71 -13.87 13.63
C ASP A 69 10.61 -13.20 15.00
N SER A 70 10.92 -11.92 15.04
CA SER A 70 10.65 -11.14 16.25
C SER A 70 9.14 -11.02 16.46
N ARG A 71 8.72 -10.78 17.69
CA ARG A 71 7.31 -10.57 18.03
C ARG A 71 6.69 -9.43 17.18
N GLU A 72 7.43 -8.35 17.00
CA GLU A 72 7.00 -7.21 16.19
C GLU A 72 6.72 -7.61 14.73
N MET A 73 7.57 -8.43 14.14
CA MET A 73 7.37 -8.93 12.77
C MET A 73 6.18 -9.86 12.64
N GLN A 74 5.88 -10.64 13.68
CA GLN A 74 4.68 -11.48 13.70
C GLN A 74 3.42 -10.62 13.78
N GLU A 75 3.41 -9.60 14.65
CA GLU A 75 2.32 -8.63 14.80
C GLU A 75 2.08 -7.87 13.48
N ASP A 76 3.13 -7.47 12.78
CA ASP A 76 3.04 -6.80 11.48
C ASP A 76 2.42 -7.72 10.39
N ARG A 77 2.82 -8.99 10.37
CA ARG A 77 2.21 -9.97 9.44
C ARG A 77 0.74 -10.21 9.75
N GLU A 78 0.40 -10.41 11.02
CA GLU A 78 -0.98 -10.62 11.44
C GLU A 78 -1.86 -9.42 11.10
N TYR A 79 -1.34 -8.21 11.30
CA TYR A 79 -2.00 -6.99 10.88
C TYR A 79 -2.27 -6.97 9.37
N LEU A 80 -1.23 -7.22 8.57
CA LEU A 80 -1.31 -7.21 7.11
C LEU A 80 -2.32 -8.24 6.58
N GLU A 81 -2.30 -9.47 7.13
CA GLU A 81 -3.23 -10.53 6.77
C GLU A 81 -4.67 -10.21 7.20
N ARG A 82 -4.86 -9.55 8.34
CA ARG A 82 -6.18 -9.09 8.78
C ARG A 82 -6.75 -8.06 7.79
N VAL A 83 -5.95 -7.05 7.41
CA VAL A 83 -6.39 -6.02 6.46
C VAL A 83 -6.68 -6.65 5.10
N ARG A 84 -5.86 -7.61 4.64
CA ARG A 84 -6.11 -8.38 3.42
C ARG A 84 -7.47 -9.07 3.48
N GLY A 85 -7.73 -9.84 4.52
CA GLY A 85 -8.99 -10.56 4.68
C GLY A 85 -10.22 -9.65 4.80
N GLU A 86 -10.08 -8.46 5.36
CA GLU A 86 -11.15 -7.45 5.40
C GLU A 86 -11.50 -6.95 3.99
N LEU A 87 -10.50 -6.61 3.19
CA LEU A 87 -10.68 -6.16 1.81
C LEU A 87 -11.23 -7.27 0.91
N GLU A 88 -10.76 -8.50 1.05
CA GLU A 88 -11.28 -9.65 0.29
C GLU A 88 -12.77 -9.89 0.59
N ARG A 89 -13.18 -9.79 1.85
CA ARG A 89 -14.61 -9.89 2.24
C ARG A 89 -15.48 -8.77 1.66
N GLU A 90 -14.89 -7.62 1.38
CA GLU A 90 -15.53 -6.51 0.68
C GLU A 90 -15.53 -6.67 -0.86
N GLY A 91 -14.95 -7.75 -1.39
CA GLY A 91 -14.95 -8.10 -2.81
C GLY A 91 -13.78 -7.55 -3.62
N PHE A 92 -12.71 -7.09 -2.97
CA PHE A 92 -11.48 -6.68 -3.67
C PHE A 92 -10.59 -7.88 -3.98
N GLU A 93 -9.87 -7.81 -5.11
CA GLU A 93 -8.75 -8.68 -5.40
C GLU A 93 -7.51 -8.13 -4.65
N VAL A 94 -6.96 -8.91 -3.72
CA VAL A 94 -5.91 -8.42 -2.81
C VAL A 94 -4.74 -9.39 -2.72
N GLU A 95 -3.54 -8.87 -2.87
CA GLU A 95 -2.30 -9.53 -2.50
C GLU A 95 -1.72 -8.81 -1.26
N ALA A 96 -0.99 -9.54 -0.42
CA ALA A 96 -0.26 -8.99 0.72
C ALA A 96 1.22 -9.39 0.65
N LEU A 97 2.09 -8.44 0.94
CA LEU A 97 3.54 -8.61 0.96
C LEU A 97 4.13 -7.99 2.22
N HIS A 98 4.73 -8.81 3.06
CA HIS A 98 5.57 -8.36 4.14
C HIS A 98 7.03 -8.38 3.67
N ALA A 99 7.67 -7.23 3.67
CA ALA A 99 9.05 -7.06 3.25
C ALA A 99 9.96 -6.64 4.42
N LEU A 100 11.24 -6.90 4.28
CA LEU A 100 12.27 -6.52 5.25
C LEU A 100 13.29 -5.61 4.57
N GLY A 101 13.60 -4.47 5.17
CA GLY A 101 14.63 -3.58 4.63
C GLY A 101 14.27 -2.10 4.71
N LYS A 102 14.75 -1.34 3.73
CA LYS A 102 14.45 0.08 3.63
C LYS A 102 13.10 0.29 2.95
N PRO A 103 12.13 0.96 3.59
CA PRO A 103 10.78 1.09 3.07
C PRO A 103 10.72 1.63 1.64
N SER A 104 11.45 2.70 1.34
CA SER A 104 11.45 3.28 -0.02
C SER A 104 11.93 2.30 -1.09
N GLU A 105 12.97 1.52 -0.80
CA GLU A 105 13.54 0.55 -1.74
C GLU A 105 12.59 -0.63 -1.95
N GLU A 106 12.05 -1.19 -0.88
CA GLU A 106 11.14 -2.35 -0.98
C GLU A 106 9.78 -1.98 -1.60
N ILE A 107 9.25 -0.77 -1.32
CA ILE A 107 8.04 -0.27 -1.98
C ILE A 107 8.24 -0.17 -3.50
N LEU A 108 9.32 0.48 -3.94
CA LEU A 108 9.61 0.65 -5.36
C LEU A 108 9.88 -0.68 -6.06
N LYS A 109 10.62 -1.58 -5.42
CA LYS A 109 10.90 -2.93 -5.90
C LYS A 109 9.62 -3.75 -6.05
N ALA A 110 8.74 -3.74 -5.05
CA ALA A 110 7.47 -4.45 -5.09
C ALA A 110 6.54 -3.87 -6.18
N ALA A 111 6.45 -2.55 -6.30
CA ALA A 111 5.63 -1.89 -7.30
C ALA A 111 6.02 -2.31 -8.72
N ARG A 112 7.33 -2.34 -9.01
CA ARG A 112 7.85 -2.78 -10.31
C ARG A 112 7.63 -4.28 -10.53
N ALA A 113 8.00 -5.11 -9.56
CA ALA A 113 7.92 -6.58 -9.66
C ALA A 113 6.49 -7.08 -9.83
N LYS A 114 5.52 -6.37 -9.26
CA LYS A 114 4.10 -6.72 -9.28
C LYS A 114 3.29 -5.95 -10.34
N ASN A 115 3.96 -5.15 -11.17
CA ASN A 115 3.34 -4.33 -12.22
C ASN A 115 2.23 -3.41 -11.67
N CYS A 116 2.48 -2.77 -10.53
CA CYS A 116 1.58 -1.77 -10.01
C CYS A 116 1.69 -0.48 -10.83
N ASP A 117 0.57 0.19 -11.06
CA ASP A 117 0.48 1.42 -11.84
C ASP A 117 0.02 2.62 -11.01
N LEU A 118 -0.14 2.42 -9.70
CA LEU A 118 -0.31 3.46 -8.71
C LEU A 118 0.31 3.03 -7.39
N ILE A 119 0.97 3.96 -6.69
CA ILE A 119 1.45 3.78 -5.31
C ILE A 119 0.62 4.69 -4.40
N ALA A 120 -0.05 4.12 -3.40
CA ALA A 120 -0.82 4.84 -2.40
C ALA A 120 -0.13 4.77 -1.04
N MET A 121 0.05 5.91 -0.39
CA MET A 121 0.69 6.00 0.92
C MET A 121 0.22 7.23 1.70
N THR A 122 0.47 7.25 3.00
CA THR A 122 0.17 8.40 3.86
C THR A 122 1.34 9.38 3.93
N THR A 123 1.05 10.65 4.13
CA THR A 123 2.11 11.68 4.28
C THR A 123 2.77 11.67 5.65
N HIS A 124 2.10 11.12 6.67
CA HIS A 124 2.58 11.05 8.05
C HIS A 124 2.08 9.76 8.69
N GLY A 125 2.99 8.90 9.10
CA GLY A 125 2.71 7.82 10.03
C GLY A 125 2.80 8.32 11.46
N HIS A 126 1.94 7.82 12.37
CA HIS A 126 1.90 8.27 13.77
C HIS A 126 2.79 7.45 14.71
N ARG A 127 3.69 6.63 14.25
CA ARG A 127 4.70 6.04 15.12
C ARG A 127 5.75 7.09 15.45
N LEU A 128 5.37 7.90 16.44
CA LEU A 128 6.09 8.97 17.08
C LEU A 128 7.59 8.68 17.25
N LEU A 129 8.41 9.64 16.86
CA LEU A 129 9.78 9.90 17.32
C LEU A 129 10.90 8.93 16.91
N ARG A 130 10.63 7.81 16.28
CA ARG A 130 11.69 6.97 15.67
C ARG A 130 11.87 7.18 14.17
N ASP A 131 10.93 7.88 13.54
CA ASP A 131 10.82 7.88 12.08
C ASP A 131 10.94 9.27 11.46
N LEU A 132 12.11 9.86 11.61
CA LEU A 132 12.66 10.79 10.62
C LEU A 132 12.67 10.13 9.21
N LEU A 133 12.49 8.80 9.16
CA LEU A 133 12.57 7.97 7.97
C LEU A 133 11.34 8.06 7.05
N TYR A 134 10.14 8.42 7.57
CA TYR A 134 8.94 8.46 6.72
C TYR A 134 8.88 9.67 5.79
N GLY A 135 9.34 10.83 6.21
CA GLY A 135 9.55 11.96 5.32
C GLY A 135 10.56 11.60 4.21
N GLU A 136 11.62 10.93 4.59
CA GLU A 136 12.65 10.41 3.70
C GLU A 136 12.12 9.34 2.74
N THR A 137 11.26 8.42 3.22
CA THR A 137 10.63 7.40 2.39
C THR A 137 9.75 8.00 1.32
N ILE A 138 8.85 8.93 1.68
CA ILE A 138 7.96 9.59 0.71
C ILE A 138 8.77 10.38 -0.30
N GLU A 139 9.76 11.13 0.15
CA GLU A 139 10.61 11.94 -0.70
C GLU A 139 11.37 11.06 -1.69
N LYS A 140 11.96 9.97 -1.23
CA LYS A 140 12.69 9.04 -2.07
C LYS A 140 11.77 8.32 -3.06
N VAL A 141 10.62 7.81 -2.61
CA VAL A 141 9.63 7.18 -3.51
C VAL A 141 9.18 8.18 -4.58
N ARG A 142 8.91 9.43 -4.20
CA ARG A 142 8.50 10.48 -5.14
C ARG A 142 9.57 10.83 -6.16
N HIS A 143 10.84 10.82 -5.77
CA HIS A 143 11.95 11.15 -6.68
C HIS A 143 12.34 10.00 -7.60
N GLU A 144 12.22 8.76 -7.15
CA GLU A 144 12.70 7.59 -7.87
C GLU A 144 11.59 6.84 -8.62
N SER A 145 10.32 7.16 -8.35
CA SER A 145 9.18 6.48 -8.97
C SER A 145 8.78 7.12 -10.29
N GLU A 146 8.65 6.31 -11.33
CA GLU A 146 7.95 6.66 -12.57
C GLU A 146 6.44 6.36 -12.47
N ILE A 147 6.02 5.63 -11.40
CA ILE A 147 4.63 5.29 -11.13
C ILE A 147 3.98 6.47 -10.39
N PRO A 148 2.76 6.91 -10.80
CA PRO A 148 2.01 7.92 -10.07
C PRO A 148 1.85 7.59 -8.59
N ILE A 149 1.85 8.62 -7.75
CA ILE A 149 1.74 8.47 -6.30
C ILE A 149 0.48 9.18 -5.79
N PHE A 150 -0.32 8.45 -5.03
CA PHE A 150 -1.50 8.95 -4.33
C PHE A 150 -1.16 9.13 -2.85
N LEU A 151 -1.04 10.38 -2.42
CA LEU A 151 -0.71 10.72 -1.03
C LEU A 151 -1.96 11.13 -0.27
N VAL A 152 -2.23 10.44 0.83
CA VAL A 152 -3.31 10.76 1.75
C VAL A 152 -2.72 11.36 3.03
N ARG A 153 -3.20 12.53 3.42
CA ARG A 153 -2.81 13.13 4.69
C ARG A 153 -3.53 12.40 5.83
N ALA A 154 -2.77 11.79 6.73
CA ALA A 154 -3.33 11.29 7.97
C ALA A 154 -3.89 12.47 8.78
N GLY A 155 -5.16 12.39 9.18
CA GLY A 155 -5.77 13.40 10.06
C GLY A 155 -5.02 13.45 11.39
N GLN A 156 -4.90 14.63 11.98
CA GLN A 156 -4.51 14.72 13.39
C GLN A 156 -5.64 14.06 14.19
N ALA A 157 -5.31 13.08 15.00
CA ALA A 157 -6.24 12.58 16.00
C ALA A 157 -6.56 13.74 16.96
N SER A 158 -7.83 14.15 16.98
CA SER A 158 -8.36 15.10 17.94
C SER A 158 -8.46 14.46 19.30
#